data_c8e7ffa23ea3317bb8a0ae49d3eab42b
#
_entry.id   c8e7ffa23ea3317bb8a0ae49d3eab42b
#
_cell.length_a   1.000
_cell.length_b   1.000
_cell.length_c   1.000
_cell.angle_alpha   90.00
_cell.angle_beta   90.00
_cell.angle_gamma   90.00
#
_symmetry.space_group_name_H-M   'P 1'
#
loop_
_entity.id
_entity.type
_entity.pdbx_description
1 polymer ?
#
loop_
_entity_poly.entity_id
_entity_poly.type
_entity_poly.pdbx_seq_one_letter_code
_entity_poly.pdbx_strand_id
1 'polypeptide(L)'
;MCIRDRRATFANPQLVNEMAVIDGVQHKGSLARIEPEGRVVRMWEAMETYLNRRQPLIIIAGADYGQGSSRDWAAKGVRLAGVEAVVAEGFERIHRTNLIGMGVLPLQFVPGTDRKTLALDGTEVYGVEGERTPGTQLTLVIERRSSQTLRVPVTCRLDTAEEVSVYEAGGVLQRFAQDFLAQTQDA
;
A
#
# COMPACT_ATOMS: atom_id res chain seq x y z
N MET A 1 11.68 6.64 14.84
CA MET A 1 10.34 6.02 14.74
C MET A 1 10.22 4.92 15.76
N CYS A 2 9.14 4.89 16.57
CA CYS A 2 9.01 3.92 17.66
C CYS A 2 8.55 2.56 17.12
N ILE A 3 9.25 1.48 17.49
CA ILE A 3 8.85 0.09 17.19
C ILE A 3 7.41 -0.20 17.66
N ARG A 4 6.96 0.48 18.73
CA ARG A 4 5.61 0.36 19.27
C ARG A 4 4.52 0.75 18.28
N ASP A 5 4.74 1.79 17.48
CA ASP A 5 3.75 2.29 16.51
C ASP A 5 3.51 1.28 15.38
N ARG A 6 4.55 0.61 14.90
CA ARG A 6 4.43 -0.43 13.87
C ARG A 6 3.71 -1.68 14.40
N ARG A 7 4.00 -2.10 15.63
CA ARG A 7 3.38 -3.30 16.22
C ARG A 7 1.89 -3.15 16.43
N ALA A 8 1.41 -1.94 16.73
CA ALA A 8 0.00 -1.68 16.99
C ALA A 8 -0.86 -1.57 15.72
N THR A 9 -0.28 -1.20 14.58
CA THR A 9 -1.03 -0.87 13.35
C THR A 9 -1.85 -2.04 12.81
N PHE A 10 -1.34 -3.27 12.91
CA PHE A 10 -2.00 -4.47 12.39
C PHE A 10 -2.22 -5.51 13.49
N ALA A 11 -2.51 -5.07 14.71
CA ALA A 11 -2.63 -5.93 15.89
C ALA A 11 -4.01 -6.62 16.04
N ASN A 12 -4.97 -6.33 15.14
CA ASN A 12 -6.32 -6.90 15.23
C ASN A 12 -6.28 -8.43 15.09
N PRO A 13 -6.75 -9.21 16.09
CA PRO A 13 -6.76 -10.67 16.03
C PRO A 13 -7.73 -11.24 14.98
N GLN A 14 -8.67 -10.44 14.47
CA GLN A 14 -9.58 -10.83 13.42
C GLN A 14 -9.08 -10.52 12.00
N LEU A 15 -7.91 -9.88 11.89
CA LEU A 15 -7.29 -9.58 10.61
C LEU A 15 -7.08 -10.89 9.82
N VAL A 16 -7.46 -10.87 8.56
CA VAL A 16 -7.21 -11.97 7.62
C VAL A 16 -6.24 -11.47 6.56
N ASN A 17 -5.03 -12.03 6.57
CA ASN A 17 -4.09 -11.90 5.46
C ASN A 17 -4.13 -13.21 4.67
N GLU A 18 -4.65 -13.16 3.44
CA GLU A 18 -4.85 -14.37 2.62
C GLU A 18 -3.54 -15.10 2.32
N MET A 19 -2.38 -14.43 2.45
CA MET A 19 -1.04 -15.04 2.34
C MET A 19 -0.61 -15.82 3.60
N ALA A 20 -1.29 -15.67 4.73
CA ALA A 20 -0.94 -16.33 5.99
C ALA A 20 -1.53 -17.75 6.04
N VAL A 21 -1.03 -18.62 5.18
CA VAL A 21 -1.40 -20.04 5.10
C VAL A 21 -0.27 -20.88 5.70
N ILE A 22 -0.60 -21.72 6.70
CA ILE A 22 0.31 -22.68 7.34
C ILE A 22 -0.31 -24.05 7.20
N ASP A 23 0.43 -25.02 6.62
CA ASP A 23 -0.03 -26.39 6.36
C ASP A 23 -1.38 -26.47 5.61
N GLY A 24 -1.57 -25.55 4.65
CA GLY A 24 -2.81 -25.48 3.85
C GLY A 24 -3.99 -24.83 4.57
N VAL A 25 -3.83 -24.36 5.82
CA VAL A 25 -4.88 -23.72 6.60
C VAL A 25 -4.61 -22.23 6.71
N GLN A 26 -5.63 -21.42 6.40
CA GLN A 26 -5.56 -19.97 6.57
C GLN A 26 -5.73 -19.59 8.04
N HIS A 27 -4.79 -18.78 8.54
CA HIS A 27 -4.79 -18.31 9.92
C HIS A 27 -5.25 -16.85 10.02
N LYS A 28 -6.03 -16.55 11.07
CA LYS A 28 -6.39 -15.18 11.46
C LYS A 28 -5.33 -14.59 12.37
N GLY A 29 -5.32 -13.27 12.44
CA GLY A 29 -4.44 -12.50 13.29
C GLY A 29 -3.43 -11.70 12.49
N SER A 30 -2.53 -11.06 13.21
CA SER A 30 -1.49 -10.20 12.64
C SER A 30 -0.33 -11.04 12.08
N LEU A 31 -0.58 -11.78 11.01
CA LEU A 31 0.38 -12.67 10.36
C LEU A 31 0.67 -12.23 8.93
N ALA A 32 1.89 -12.42 8.47
CA ALA A 32 2.32 -12.20 7.10
C ALA A 32 3.38 -13.22 6.70
N ARG A 33 3.48 -13.50 5.39
CA ARG A 33 4.49 -14.38 4.81
C ARG A 33 5.67 -13.55 4.31
N ILE A 34 6.88 -14.00 4.61
CA ILE A 34 8.11 -13.43 4.08
C ILE A 34 8.54 -14.23 2.86
N GLU A 35 8.65 -13.54 1.72
CA GLU A 35 9.14 -14.11 0.47
C GLU A 35 10.63 -13.76 0.26
N PRO A 36 11.43 -14.61 -0.41
CA PRO A 36 11.07 -15.89 -1.05
C PRO A 36 11.05 -17.09 -0.10
N GLU A 37 11.33 -16.92 1.19
CA GLU A 37 11.49 -18.02 2.16
C GLU A 37 10.18 -18.75 2.47
N GLY A 38 9.01 -18.12 2.17
CA GLY A 38 7.69 -18.68 2.46
C GLY A 38 7.34 -18.75 3.95
N ARG A 39 8.14 -18.14 4.83
CA ARG A 39 8.00 -18.22 6.28
C ARG A 39 6.88 -17.29 6.77
N VAL A 40 5.88 -17.85 7.45
CA VAL A 40 4.82 -17.08 8.08
C VAL A 40 5.26 -16.63 9.48
N VAL A 41 5.19 -15.33 9.71
CA VAL A 41 5.61 -14.68 10.96
C VAL A 41 4.58 -13.62 11.37
N ARG A 42 4.79 -12.97 12.50
CA ARG A 42 4.00 -11.79 12.85
C ARG A 42 4.23 -10.67 11.83
N MET A 43 3.17 -9.94 11.51
CA MET A 43 3.23 -8.92 10.46
C MET A 43 4.31 -7.86 10.70
N TRP A 44 4.54 -7.44 11.96
CA TRP A 44 5.60 -6.49 12.27
C TRP A 44 7.02 -7.06 12.02
N GLU A 45 7.25 -8.36 12.20
CA GLU A 45 8.53 -9.02 11.91
C GLU A 45 8.78 -9.08 10.40
N ALA A 46 7.73 -9.37 9.63
CA ALA A 46 7.79 -9.31 8.17
C ALA A 46 8.12 -7.88 7.69
N MET A 47 7.46 -6.87 8.23
CA MET A 47 7.74 -5.47 7.91
C MET A 47 9.19 -5.08 8.20
N GLU A 48 9.72 -5.44 9.37
CA GLU A 48 11.13 -5.18 9.71
C GLU A 48 12.08 -5.88 8.73
N THR A 49 11.78 -7.12 8.35
CA THR A 49 12.57 -7.87 7.38
C THR A 49 12.61 -7.16 6.03
N TYR A 50 11.47 -6.76 5.47
CA TYR A 50 11.40 -6.07 4.19
C TYR A 50 12.03 -4.66 4.23
N LEU A 51 11.86 -3.93 5.33
CA LEU A 51 12.53 -2.63 5.52
C LEU A 51 14.05 -2.76 5.57
N ASN A 52 14.58 -3.78 6.25
CA ASN A 52 16.02 -4.06 6.30
C ASN A 52 16.57 -4.45 4.92
N ARG A 53 15.76 -5.11 4.09
CA ARG A 53 16.08 -5.42 2.68
C ARG A 53 15.93 -4.21 1.76
N ARG A 54 15.39 -3.08 2.23
CA ARG A 54 15.00 -1.91 1.43
C ARG A 54 14.03 -2.29 0.30
N GLN A 55 13.18 -3.25 0.56
CA GLN A 55 12.18 -3.75 -0.38
C GLN A 55 10.84 -3.09 -0.07
N PRO A 56 10.28 -2.28 -0.98
CA PRO A 56 8.97 -1.67 -0.80
C PRO A 56 7.87 -2.73 -0.82
N LEU A 57 6.77 -2.43 -0.16
CA LEU A 57 5.60 -3.29 -0.08
C LEU A 57 4.41 -2.67 -0.80
N ILE A 58 3.51 -3.54 -1.24
CA ILE A 58 2.19 -3.19 -1.77
C ILE A 58 1.11 -3.90 -0.95
N ILE A 59 -0.05 -3.26 -0.79
CA ILE A 59 -1.25 -3.89 -0.25
C ILE A 59 -2.23 -4.12 -1.38
N ILE A 60 -2.71 -5.35 -1.52
CA ILE A 60 -3.82 -5.71 -2.39
C ILE A 60 -5.04 -5.95 -1.52
N ALA A 61 -6.13 -5.22 -1.76
CA ALA A 61 -7.30 -5.22 -0.90
C ALA A 61 -8.61 -5.35 -1.70
N GLY A 62 -9.68 -5.69 -0.99
CA GLY A 62 -11.05 -5.74 -1.53
C GLY A 62 -11.75 -4.39 -1.53
N ALA A 63 -13.08 -4.42 -1.49
CA ALA A 63 -13.92 -3.24 -1.41
C ALA A 63 -13.78 -2.52 -0.06
N ASP A 64 -14.09 -1.22 -0.07
CA ASP A 64 -14.18 -0.36 1.13
C ASP A 64 -12.92 -0.34 2.00
N TYR A 65 -11.73 -0.37 1.38
CA TYR A 65 -10.48 -0.30 2.12
C TYR A 65 -10.40 0.96 2.97
N GLY A 66 -10.19 0.79 4.27
CA GLY A 66 -10.06 1.89 5.23
C GLY A 66 -11.31 2.19 6.06
N GLN A 67 -12.42 1.44 5.93
CA GLN A 67 -13.65 1.66 6.71
C GLN A 67 -13.48 1.53 8.24
N GLY A 68 -12.47 0.82 8.69
CA GLY A 68 -12.28 0.58 10.13
C GLY A 68 -11.84 1.80 10.95
N SER A 69 -11.24 2.81 10.34
CA SER A 69 -10.77 4.02 11.02
C SER A 69 -10.57 5.17 10.03
N SER A 70 -11.19 6.30 10.33
CA SER A 70 -11.03 7.56 9.56
C SER A 70 -9.80 8.37 9.97
N ARG A 71 -8.92 7.84 10.81
CA ARG A 71 -7.77 8.56 11.36
C ARG A 71 -6.56 8.42 10.46
N ASP A 72 -5.79 9.50 10.36
CA ASP A 72 -4.49 9.55 9.67
C ASP A 72 -3.48 8.50 10.20
N TRP A 73 -3.56 8.12 11.47
CA TRP A 73 -2.74 7.06 12.06
C TRP A 73 -2.84 5.73 11.35
N ALA A 74 -4.01 5.37 10.81
CA ALA A 74 -4.18 4.15 10.03
C ALA A 74 -3.34 4.21 8.75
N ALA A 75 -3.39 5.32 8.02
CA ALA A 75 -2.58 5.54 6.82
C ALA A 75 -1.08 5.70 7.15
N LYS A 76 -0.75 6.41 8.25
CA LYS A 76 0.62 6.52 8.74
C LYS A 76 1.22 5.16 9.04
N GLY A 77 0.47 4.26 9.67
CA GLY A 77 0.92 2.89 9.94
C GLY A 77 1.24 2.12 8.67
N VAL A 78 0.43 2.28 7.63
CA VAL A 78 0.67 1.69 6.29
C VAL A 78 2.02 2.19 5.73
N ARG A 79 2.24 3.50 5.72
CA ARG A 79 3.53 4.09 5.25
C ARG A 79 4.72 3.62 6.08
N LEU A 80 4.57 3.59 7.40
CA LEU A 80 5.61 3.14 8.33
C LEU A 80 5.94 1.64 8.20
N ALA A 81 5.03 0.85 7.64
CA ALA A 81 5.25 -0.54 7.30
C ALA A 81 6.13 -0.74 6.05
N GLY A 82 6.44 0.34 5.31
CA GLY A 82 7.17 0.26 4.05
C GLY A 82 6.26 0.09 2.82
N VAL A 83 4.95 0.30 2.99
CA VAL A 83 4.00 0.22 1.88
C VAL A 83 4.06 1.52 1.08
N GLU A 84 4.24 1.41 -0.23
CA GLU A 84 4.28 2.54 -1.16
C GLU A 84 3.01 2.68 -1.99
N ALA A 85 2.27 1.59 -2.19
CA ALA A 85 1.00 1.62 -2.91
C ALA A 85 -0.04 0.68 -2.27
N VAL A 86 -1.31 1.05 -2.43
CA VAL A 86 -2.45 0.19 -2.11
C VAL A 86 -3.30 0.05 -3.37
N VAL A 87 -3.57 -1.18 -3.79
CA VAL A 87 -4.50 -1.48 -4.89
C VAL A 87 -5.74 -2.12 -4.28
N ALA A 88 -6.90 -1.49 -4.45
CA ALA A 88 -8.16 -1.96 -3.85
C ALA A 88 -9.30 -1.93 -4.87
N GLU A 89 -10.35 -2.68 -4.60
CA GLU A 89 -11.61 -2.61 -5.37
C GLU A 89 -12.35 -1.28 -5.09
N GLY A 90 -12.16 -0.71 -3.90
CA GLY A 90 -12.71 0.58 -3.49
C GLY A 90 -12.06 1.09 -2.20
N PHE A 91 -12.18 2.39 -1.96
CA PHE A 91 -11.62 3.06 -0.79
C PHE A 91 -12.69 3.80 -0.01
N GLU A 92 -12.56 3.78 1.32
CA GLU A 92 -13.21 4.79 2.14
C GLU A 92 -12.57 6.16 1.84
N ARG A 93 -13.41 7.18 1.64
CA ARG A 93 -13.00 8.50 1.13
C ARG A 93 -11.93 9.18 1.98
N ILE A 94 -12.13 9.21 3.30
CA ILE A 94 -11.20 9.89 4.22
C ILE A 94 -9.86 9.12 4.27
N HIS A 95 -9.93 7.79 4.31
CA HIS A 95 -8.72 6.97 4.35
C HIS A 95 -7.89 7.10 3.07
N ARG A 96 -8.54 7.18 1.89
CA ARG A 96 -7.87 7.45 0.62
C ARG A 96 -7.05 8.76 0.69
N THR A 97 -7.69 9.83 1.16
CA THR A 97 -7.02 11.14 1.30
C THR A 97 -5.87 11.06 2.31
N ASN A 98 -6.04 10.34 3.41
CA ASN A 98 -4.98 10.14 4.40
C ASN A 98 -3.79 9.35 3.85
N LEU A 99 -4.02 8.34 2.99
CA LEU A 99 -2.95 7.61 2.30
C LEU A 99 -2.10 8.56 1.46
N ILE A 100 -2.73 9.43 0.67
CA ILE A 100 -2.05 10.45 -0.14
C ILE A 100 -1.24 11.39 0.75
N GLY A 101 -1.84 11.87 1.83
CA GLY A 101 -1.19 12.71 2.82
C GLY A 101 0.05 12.10 3.48
N MET A 102 0.15 10.77 3.48
CA MET A 102 1.29 9.99 3.97
C MET A 102 2.24 9.53 2.84
N GLY A 103 2.03 9.94 1.60
CA GLY A 103 2.84 9.55 0.44
C GLY A 103 2.66 8.10 0.01
N VAL A 104 1.46 7.54 0.20
CA VAL A 104 1.09 6.20 -0.28
C VAL A 104 0.16 6.34 -1.47
N LEU A 105 0.46 5.66 -2.58
CA LEU A 105 -0.30 5.72 -3.83
C LEU A 105 -1.57 4.86 -3.75
N PRO A 106 -2.77 5.45 -3.82
CA PRO A 106 -4.01 4.68 -3.91
C PRO A 106 -4.32 4.37 -5.38
N LEU A 107 -4.50 3.09 -5.69
CA LEU A 107 -4.86 2.57 -7.00
C LEU A 107 -6.15 1.75 -6.87
N GLN A 108 -7.03 1.88 -7.83
CA GLN A 108 -8.30 1.16 -7.82
C GLN A 108 -8.39 0.21 -9.01
N PHE A 109 -8.78 -1.03 -8.74
CA PHE A 109 -9.09 -1.99 -9.80
C PHE A 109 -10.24 -1.50 -10.67
N VAL A 110 -10.15 -1.73 -11.96
CA VAL A 110 -11.28 -1.50 -12.85
C VAL A 110 -12.39 -2.54 -12.61
N PRO A 111 -13.66 -2.22 -12.87
CA PRO A 111 -14.77 -3.15 -12.68
C PRO A 111 -14.51 -4.52 -13.35
N GLY A 112 -14.80 -5.59 -12.62
CA GLY A 112 -14.57 -6.97 -13.07
C GLY A 112 -13.16 -7.50 -12.85
N THR A 113 -12.27 -6.69 -12.29
CA THR A 113 -10.90 -7.10 -11.95
C THR A 113 -10.71 -7.01 -10.43
N ASP A 114 -10.25 -8.08 -9.83
CA ASP A 114 -9.91 -8.15 -8.40
C ASP A 114 -8.77 -9.18 -8.17
N ARG A 115 -8.33 -9.31 -6.91
CA ARG A 115 -7.26 -10.24 -6.56
C ARG A 115 -7.60 -11.71 -6.84
N LYS A 116 -8.89 -12.08 -6.84
CA LYS A 116 -9.34 -13.46 -7.09
C LYS A 116 -9.38 -13.76 -8.58
N THR A 117 -9.92 -12.83 -9.39
CA THR A 117 -9.92 -12.96 -10.85
C THR A 117 -8.50 -13.01 -11.42
N LEU A 118 -7.56 -12.30 -10.76
CA LEU A 118 -6.14 -12.33 -11.09
C LEU A 118 -5.40 -13.52 -10.46
N ALA A 119 -6.05 -14.32 -9.61
CA ALA A 119 -5.47 -15.45 -8.88
C ALA A 119 -4.13 -15.09 -8.22
N LEU A 120 -4.10 -13.96 -7.48
CA LEU A 120 -2.90 -13.50 -6.77
C LEU A 120 -2.67 -14.35 -5.52
N ASP A 121 -1.44 -14.81 -5.32
CA ASP A 121 -1.05 -15.66 -4.19
C ASP A 121 -0.04 -15.00 -3.24
N GLY A 122 0.42 -13.78 -3.59
CA GLY A 122 1.35 -12.96 -2.79
C GLY A 122 2.82 -13.29 -3.00
N THR A 123 3.15 -14.07 -4.04
CA THR A 123 4.54 -14.32 -4.45
C THR A 123 4.99 -13.42 -5.60
N GLU A 124 4.07 -12.60 -6.10
CA GLU A 124 4.29 -11.74 -7.25
C GLU A 124 5.13 -10.52 -6.89
N VAL A 125 5.83 -10.00 -7.91
CA VAL A 125 6.47 -8.69 -7.89
C VAL A 125 5.59 -7.71 -8.67
N TYR A 126 5.46 -6.50 -8.14
CA TYR A 126 4.56 -5.49 -8.70
C TYR A 126 5.32 -4.26 -9.17
N GLY A 127 4.92 -3.75 -10.33
CA GLY A 127 5.33 -2.46 -10.86
C GLY A 127 4.13 -1.60 -11.23
N VAL A 128 4.29 -0.29 -11.27
CA VAL A 128 3.25 0.64 -11.74
C VAL A 128 3.83 1.51 -12.84
N GLU A 129 3.22 1.48 -14.01
CA GLU A 129 3.62 2.24 -15.19
C GLU A 129 2.55 3.25 -15.59
N GLY A 130 2.99 4.39 -16.11
CA GLY A 130 2.14 5.48 -16.59
C GLY A 130 2.39 6.78 -15.82
N GLU A 131 1.85 7.87 -16.37
CA GLU A 131 1.96 9.20 -15.79
C GLU A 131 0.88 9.41 -14.73
N ARG A 132 1.29 9.88 -13.56
CA ARG A 132 0.40 10.08 -12.39
C ARG A 132 -0.31 11.42 -12.50
N THR A 133 -1.32 11.49 -13.35
CA THR A 133 -2.23 12.64 -13.45
C THR A 133 -3.58 12.32 -12.82
N PRO A 134 -4.39 13.33 -12.45
CA PRO A 134 -5.64 13.11 -11.74
C PRO A 134 -6.59 12.14 -12.44
N GLY A 135 -6.98 11.07 -11.76
CA GLY A 135 -7.94 10.08 -12.25
C GLY A 135 -7.48 9.24 -13.45
N THR A 136 -6.21 9.32 -13.83
CA THR A 136 -5.68 8.63 -15.02
C THR A 136 -5.65 7.12 -14.82
N GLN A 137 -5.80 6.40 -15.92
CA GLN A 137 -5.59 4.96 -15.95
C GLN A 137 -4.08 4.67 -16.03
N LEU A 138 -3.59 3.89 -15.06
CA LEU A 138 -2.23 3.37 -15.00
C LEU A 138 -2.22 1.88 -15.32
N THR A 139 -1.04 1.33 -15.54
CA THR A 139 -0.86 -0.12 -15.73
C THR A 139 -0.15 -0.70 -14.50
N LEU A 140 -0.84 -1.59 -13.80
CA LEU A 140 -0.23 -2.46 -12.78
C LEU A 140 0.43 -3.63 -13.50
N VAL A 141 1.73 -3.71 -13.40
CA VAL A 141 2.54 -4.83 -13.91
C VAL A 141 2.71 -5.85 -12.81
N ILE A 142 2.36 -7.10 -13.07
CA ILE A 142 2.40 -8.19 -12.10
C ILE A 142 3.29 -9.28 -12.66
N GLU A 143 4.43 -9.50 -12.05
CA GLU A 143 5.38 -10.54 -12.43
C GLU A 143 5.23 -11.75 -11.51
N ARG A 144 4.88 -12.87 -12.07
CA ARG A 144 4.70 -14.13 -11.33
C ARG A 144 6.01 -14.93 -11.27
N ARG A 145 6.13 -15.81 -10.28
CA ARG A 145 7.26 -16.76 -10.21
C ARG A 145 7.42 -17.63 -11.45
N SER A 146 6.34 -17.89 -12.18
CA SER A 146 6.34 -18.60 -13.47
C SER A 146 6.96 -17.80 -14.63
N SER A 147 7.49 -16.60 -14.37
CA SER A 147 7.94 -15.63 -15.37
C SER A 147 6.83 -15.10 -16.29
N GLN A 148 5.57 -15.35 -15.94
CA GLN A 148 4.44 -14.74 -16.62
C GLN A 148 4.26 -13.32 -16.12
N THR A 149 4.20 -12.36 -17.02
CA THR A 149 3.88 -10.95 -16.71
C THR A 149 2.44 -10.64 -17.14
N LEU A 150 1.65 -10.12 -16.20
CA LEU A 150 0.32 -9.59 -16.46
C LEU A 150 0.38 -8.07 -16.45
N ARG A 151 -0.38 -7.42 -17.34
CA ARG A 151 -0.53 -5.97 -17.41
C ARG A 151 -2.01 -5.63 -17.19
N VAL A 152 -2.30 -5.06 -16.04
CA VAL A 152 -3.67 -4.86 -15.55
C VAL A 152 -3.94 -3.35 -15.47
N PRO A 153 -5.00 -2.84 -16.10
CA PRO A 153 -5.39 -1.45 -15.96
C PRO A 153 -5.91 -1.18 -14.54
N VAL A 154 -5.45 -0.08 -13.95
CA VAL A 154 -5.90 0.41 -12.64
C VAL A 154 -6.12 1.92 -12.72
N THR A 155 -7.07 2.44 -11.96
CA THR A 155 -7.32 3.88 -11.86
C THR A 155 -6.45 4.50 -10.79
N CYS A 156 -5.71 5.53 -11.14
CA CYS A 156 -4.99 6.37 -10.18
C CYS A 156 -5.99 7.19 -9.36
N ARG A 157 -6.02 7.00 -8.05
CA ARG A 157 -6.96 7.69 -7.17
C ARG A 157 -6.33 8.92 -6.50
N LEU A 158 -5.43 9.59 -7.22
CA LEU A 158 -5.10 11.00 -7.05
C LEU A 158 -6.15 11.76 -7.86
N ASP A 159 -7.13 12.35 -7.21
CA ASP A 159 -8.32 12.88 -7.89
C ASP A 159 -8.17 14.37 -8.27
N THR A 160 -7.12 15.06 -7.76
CA THR A 160 -6.82 16.47 -8.06
C THR A 160 -5.33 16.70 -8.28
N ALA A 161 -4.97 17.80 -8.97
CA ALA A 161 -3.58 18.19 -9.16
C ALA A 161 -2.86 18.48 -7.82
N GLU A 162 -3.59 18.98 -6.81
CA GLU A 162 -3.03 19.19 -5.48
C GLU A 162 -2.67 17.87 -4.80
N GLU A 163 -3.52 16.83 -4.92
CA GLU A 163 -3.22 15.50 -4.41
C GLU A 163 -1.99 14.88 -5.10
N VAL A 164 -1.83 15.10 -6.42
CA VAL A 164 -0.62 14.68 -7.15
C VAL A 164 0.61 15.34 -6.55
N SER A 165 0.57 16.66 -6.38
CA SER A 165 1.68 17.44 -5.84
C SER A 165 2.05 17.03 -4.40
N VAL A 166 1.05 16.78 -3.54
CA VAL A 166 1.26 16.26 -2.18
C VAL A 166 1.92 14.88 -2.23
N TYR A 167 1.42 13.99 -3.08
CA TYR A 167 1.99 12.64 -3.23
C TYR A 167 3.45 12.68 -3.71
N GLU A 168 3.74 13.47 -4.74
CA GLU A 168 5.10 13.60 -5.31
C GLU A 168 6.09 14.20 -4.32
N ALA A 169 5.64 15.11 -3.47
CA ALA A 169 6.45 15.62 -2.35
C ALA A 169 6.75 14.56 -1.27
N GLY A 170 6.07 13.39 -1.30
CA GLY A 170 6.19 12.34 -0.29
C GLY A 170 5.20 12.46 0.87
N GLY A 171 4.20 13.33 0.76
CA GLY A 171 3.15 13.57 1.72
C GLY A 171 3.04 15.03 2.18
N VAL A 172 2.00 15.32 2.97
CA VAL A 172 1.67 16.69 3.42
C VAL A 172 2.80 17.35 4.19
N LEU A 173 3.43 16.65 5.12
CA LEU A 173 4.51 17.22 5.94
C LEU A 173 5.76 17.52 5.12
N GLN A 174 6.11 16.65 4.19
CA GLN A 174 7.22 16.84 3.28
C GLN A 174 6.96 18.02 2.34
N ARG A 175 5.75 18.13 1.81
CA ARG A 175 5.33 19.27 0.98
C ARG A 175 5.45 20.59 1.76
N PHE A 176 4.89 20.62 2.97
CA PHE A 176 4.99 21.81 3.82
C PHE A 176 6.45 22.22 4.10
N ALA A 177 7.31 21.25 4.41
CA ALA A 177 8.73 21.52 4.66
C ALA A 177 9.43 22.09 3.40
N GLN A 178 9.14 21.56 2.22
CA GLN A 178 9.67 22.05 0.95
C GLN A 178 9.22 23.49 0.67
N ASP A 179 7.94 23.77 0.82
CA ASP A 179 7.37 25.12 0.61
C ASP A 179 7.96 26.13 1.60
N PHE A 180 8.15 25.75 2.86
CA PHE A 180 8.77 26.60 3.88
C PHE A 180 10.24 26.92 3.57
N LEU A 181 11.00 25.91 3.14
CA LEU A 181 12.41 26.09 2.78
C LEU A 181 12.56 26.98 1.53
N ALA A 182 11.69 26.83 0.53
CA ALA A 182 11.69 27.67 -0.66
C ALA A 182 11.46 29.15 -0.29
N GLN A 183 10.47 29.44 0.54
CA GLN A 183 10.18 30.81 1.00
C GLN A 183 11.33 31.44 1.78
N THR A 184 12.14 30.64 2.50
CA THR A 184 13.27 31.16 3.31
C THR A 184 14.54 31.41 2.46
N GLN A 185 14.62 30.88 1.25
CA GLN A 185 15.75 31.12 0.33
C GLN A 185 15.56 32.37 -0.52
N ASP A 186 14.31 32.84 -0.68
CA ASP A 186 13.97 34.06 -1.46
C ASP A 186 13.90 35.31 -0.58
N ALA A 187 14.14 35.22 0.73
CA ALA A 187 14.14 36.32 1.70
C ALA A 187 15.58 36.71 2.12
#